data_ca4352eb3f178eff8b62f397c02f5417
#
_entry.id   ca4352eb3f178eff8b62f397c02f5417
#
_cell.length_a   1.000
_cell.length_b   1.000
_cell.length_c   1.000
_cell.angle_alpha   90.00
_cell.angle_beta   90.00
_cell.angle_gamma   90.00
#
_symmetry.space_group_name_H-M   'P 1'
#
loop_
_entity.id
_entity.type
_entity.pdbx_description
1 polymer ?
#
loop_
_entity_poly.entity_id
_entity_poly.type
_entity_poly.pdbx_seq_one_letter_code
_entity_poly.pdbx_strand_id
1 'polypeptide(L)'
;ISKEKALQVTLKNSIDNLSTYYSHPRFYTEYFYDKYGEEFTKKLLKANNEKPPFTIRVNTLKINRDELIKNLTESGFDIEETTYVNALNVLNPNGIIDTEFFEKGHFYVQDLGSILVSTFLNPSKDSKVLDLCAAPGGKTTHLSELMDNTGEIIACDKSKGKIKLIKENA
;
A
#
# COMPACT_ATOMS: atom_id res chain seq x y z
N ILE A 1 -3.43 -36.96 3.72
CA ILE A 1 -4.64 -36.32 3.11
C ILE A 1 -4.33 -34.84 3.03
N SER A 2 -4.19 -34.28 1.80
CA SER A 2 -3.91 -32.86 1.62
C SER A 2 -5.05 -32.03 2.23
N LYS A 3 -4.74 -30.84 2.79
CA LYS A 3 -5.74 -29.91 3.34
C LYS A 3 -6.87 -29.61 2.33
N GLU A 4 -6.60 -29.65 1.05
CA GLU A 4 -7.58 -29.50 -0.03
C GLU A 4 -8.66 -30.59 -0.07
N LYS A 5 -8.32 -31.84 0.22
CA LYS A 5 -9.30 -32.93 0.27
C LYS A 5 -10.19 -32.91 1.51
N ALA A 6 -9.71 -32.37 2.63
CA ALA A 6 -10.49 -32.28 3.86
C ALA A 6 -11.55 -31.14 3.79
N LEU A 7 -11.35 -30.13 2.97
CA LEU A 7 -12.30 -29.01 2.77
C LEU A 7 -13.40 -29.30 1.73
N GLN A 8 -13.33 -30.41 1.00
CA GLN A 8 -14.40 -30.84 0.08
C GLN A 8 -15.62 -31.43 0.78
N VAL A 9 -15.66 -31.43 2.13
CA VAL A 9 -16.81 -31.90 2.88
C VAL A 9 -17.95 -30.91 2.84
N THR A 10 -18.83 -31.11 1.86
CA THR A 10 -20.29 -30.86 1.87
C THR A 10 -20.77 -29.61 2.60
N LEU A 11 -20.35 -28.43 2.15
CA LEU A 11 -21.08 -27.21 2.48
C LEU A 11 -22.27 -27.06 1.51
N LYS A 12 -23.48 -26.89 2.04
CA LYS A 12 -24.74 -27.01 1.28
C LYS A 12 -25.05 -25.83 0.36
N ASN A 13 -24.30 -24.73 0.42
CA ASN A 13 -24.48 -23.62 -0.50
C ASN A 13 -23.13 -23.02 -0.95
N SER A 14 -23.09 -22.38 -2.11
CA SER A 14 -21.85 -21.88 -2.69
C SER A 14 -21.21 -20.74 -1.88
N ILE A 15 -21.98 -19.92 -1.18
CA ILE A 15 -21.50 -18.83 -0.32
C ILE A 15 -20.74 -19.38 0.88
N ASP A 16 -21.30 -20.39 1.58
CA ASP A 16 -20.63 -21.02 2.72
C ASP A 16 -19.35 -21.76 2.30
N ASN A 17 -19.37 -22.38 1.12
CA ASN A 17 -18.19 -23.00 0.55
C ASN A 17 -17.08 -21.98 0.28
N LEU A 18 -17.39 -20.87 -0.38
CA LEU A 18 -16.44 -19.80 -0.68
C LEU A 18 -15.91 -19.15 0.59
N SER A 19 -16.79 -18.81 1.54
CA SER A 19 -16.45 -18.22 2.82
C SER A 19 -15.43 -19.08 3.58
N THR A 20 -15.70 -20.38 3.68
CA THR A 20 -14.83 -21.34 4.40
C THR A 20 -13.53 -21.59 3.64
N TYR A 21 -13.60 -21.84 2.33
CA TYR A 21 -12.43 -22.16 1.51
C TYR A 21 -11.42 -21.02 1.46
N TYR A 22 -11.90 -19.78 1.29
CA TYR A 22 -11.04 -18.60 1.25
C TYR A 22 -10.84 -17.92 2.61
N SER A 23 -11.39 -18.50 3.72
CA SER A 23 -11.25 -17.95 5.07
C SER A 23 -11.74 -16.50 5.22
N HIS A 24 -12.88 -16.19 4.62
CA HIS A 24 -13.53 -14.87 4.74
C HIS A 24 -14.84 -14.97 5.52
N PRO A 25 -15.27 -13.91 6.23
CA PRO A 25 -16.56 -13.89 6.90
C PRO A 25 -17.72 -14.07 5.91
N ARG A 26 -18.75 -14.87 6.31
CA ARG A 26 -19.89 -15.15 5.45
C ARG A 26 -20.55 -13.89 4.90
N PHE A 27 -20.82 -12.89 5.77
CA PHE A 27 -21.48 -11.62 5.36
C PHE A 27 -20.72 -10.89 4.26
N TYR A 28 -19.38 -10.92 4.30
CA TYR A 28 -18.51 -10.32 3.29
C TYR A 28 -18.64 -11.08 1.95
N THR A 29 -18.54 -12.39 1.99
CA THR A 29 -18.67 -13.26 0.82
C THR A 29 -20.06 -13.11 0.17
N GLU A 30 -21.13 -13.12 0.99
CA GLU A 30 -22.51 -12.95 0.55
C GLU A 30 -22.72 -11.60 -0.15
N TYR A 31 -22.25 -10.50 0.43
CA TYR A 31 -22.35 -9.16 -0.16
C TYR A 31 -21.76 -9.09 -1.58
N PHE A 32 -20.56 -9.63 -1.78
CA PHE A 32 -19.91 -9.60 -3.10
C PHE A 32 -20.55 -10.60 -4.06
N TYR A 33 -20.97 -11.75 -3.55
CA TYR A 33 -21.66 -12.77 -4.35
C TYR A 33 -22.97 -12.23 -4.92
N ASP A 34 -23.79 -11.60 -4.11
CA ASP A 34 -25.10 -11.04 -4.52
C ASP A 34 -24.92 -9.86 -5.50
N LYS A 35 -23.89 -9.05 -5.31
CA LYS A 35 -23.67 -7.85 -6.10
C LYS A 35 -22.95 -8.10 -7.42
N TYR A 36 -21.99 -9.02 -7.44
CA TYR A 36 -21.09 -9.21 -8.59
C TYR A 36 -21.03 -10.66 -9.11
N GLY A 37 -21.73 -11.58 -8.48
CA GLY A 37 -21.79 -12.98 -8.84
C GLY A 37 -20.60 -13.82 -8.34
N GLU A 38 -20.71 -15.13 -8.57
CA GLU A 38 -19.78 -16.12 -8.04
C GLU A 38 -18.35 -15.98 -8.56
N GLU A 39 -18.19 -15.79 -9.86
CA GLU A 39 -16.86 -15.73 -10.49
C GLU A 39 -16.04 -14.52 -10.04
N PHE A 40 -16.67 -13.35 -9.94
CA PHE A 40 -16.02 -12.17 -9.38
C PHE A 40 -15.63 -12.39 -7.93
N THR A 41 -16.55 -12.93 -7.13
CA THR A 41 -16.32 -13.20 -5.71
C THR A 41 -15.15 -14.15 -5.49
N LYS A 42 -15.07 -15.24 -6.23
CA LYS A 42 -13.93 -16.17 -6.18
C LYS A 42 -12.59 -15.45 -6.45
N LYS A 43 -12.54 -14.64 -7.51
CA LYS A 43 -11.33 -13.88 -7.86
C LYS A 43 -10.94 -12.90 -6.77
N LEU A 44 -11.92 -12.17 -6.21
CA LEU A 44 -11.71 -11.23 -5.12
C LEU A 44 -11.17 -11.91 -3.86
N LEU A 45 -11.83 -12.98 -3.40
CA LEU A 45 -11.44 -13.71 -2.20
C LEU A 45 -10.06 -14.36 -2.35
N LYS A 46 -9.75 -14.86 -3.55
CA LYS A 46 -8.41 -15.38 -3.88
C LYS A 46 -7.36 -14.27 -3.80
N ALA A 47 -7.59 -13.12 -4.47
CA ALA A 47 -6.68 -12.00 -4.48
C ALA A 47 -6.42 -11.43 -3.08
N ASN A 48 -7.45 -11.38 -2.22
CA ASN A 48 -7.30 -10.94 -0.83
C ASN A 48 -6.35 -11.83 0.00
N ASN A 49 -6.18 -13.09 -0.40
CA ASN A 49 -5.31 -14.05 0.28
C ASN A 49 -3.89 -14.09 -0.31
N GLU A 50 -3.66 -13.40 -1.41
CA GLU A 50 -2.31 -13.28 -2.00
C GLU A 50 -1.47 -12.29 -1.19
N LYS A 51 -0.16 -12.55 -1.11
CA LYS A 51 0.76 -11.61 -0.47
C LYS A 51 0.81 -10.32 -1.30
N PRO A 52 0.50 -9.16 -0.69
CA PRO A 52 0.58 -7.90 -1.42
C PRO A 52 2.02 -7.61 -1.85
N PRO A 53 2.23 -6.91 -2.97
CA PRO A 53 3.54 -6.42 -3.35
C PRO A 53 4.12 -5.54 -2.24
N PHE A 54 5.43 -5.64 -2.03
CA PHE A 54 6.12 -4.69 -1.16
C PHE A 54 6.49 -3.47 -2.00
N THR A 55 5.70 -2.42 -1.86
CA THR A 55 5.85 -1.20 -2.66
C THR A 55 6.52 -0.09 -1.84
N ILE A 56 7.44 0.62 -2.47
CA ILE A 56 8.07 1.83 -1.96
C ILE A 56 7.74 3.01 -2.87
N ARG A 57 7.61 4.20 -2.29
CA ARG A 57 7.50 5.46 -3.00
C ARG A 57 8.84 6.19 -2.92
N VAL A 58 9.37 6.59 -4.06
CA VAL A 58 10.58 7.42 -4.16
C VAL A 58 10.29 8.80 -3.56
N ASN A 59 11.15 9.28 -2.68
CA ASN A 59 11.10 10.66 -2.19
C ASN A 59 11.84 11.57 -3.18
N THR A 60 11.09 12.13 -4.10
CA THR A 60 11.64 12.97 -5.20
C THR A 60 12.25 14.28 -4.73
N LEU A 61 12.02 14.70 -3.47
CA LEU A 61 12.71 15.84 -2.86
C LEU A 61 14.15 15.53 -2.46
N LYS A 62 14.50 14.24 -2.32
CA LYS A 62 15.79 13.78 -1.79
C LYS A 62 16.65 13.02 -2.79
N ILE A 63 16.04 12.30 -3.72
CA ILE A 63 16.76 11.45 -4.66
C ILE A 63 16.02 11.34 -5.99
N ASN A 64 16.77 11.21 -7.08
CA ASN A 64 16.22 10.85 -8.38
C ASN A 64 15.83 9.35 -8.38
N ARG A 65 14.72 9.03 -9.05
CA ARG A 65 14.20 7.68 -9.16
C ARG A 65 15.22 6.67 -9.70
N ASP A 66 15.88 7.01 -10.80
CA ASP A 66 16.80 6.09 -11.47
C ASP A 66 18.07 5.86 -10.62
N GLU A 67 18.49 6.88 -9.89
CA GLU A 67 19.57 6.78 -8.92
C GLU A 67 19.19 5.85 -7.76
N LEU A 68 17.96 5.97 -7.22
CA LEU A 68 17.48 5.06 -6.17
C LEU A 68 17.42 3.61 -6.66
N ILE A 69 16.88 3.37 -7.87
CA ILE A 69 16.85 2.03 -8.47
C ILE A 69 18.24 1.46 -8.57
N LYS A 70 19.19 2.23 -9.11
CA LYS A 70 20.59 1.80 -9.24
C LYS A 70 21.17 1.43 -7.87
N ASN A 71 21.07 2.31 -6.90
CA ASN A 71 21.64 2.12 -5.56
C ASN A 71 21.05 0.89 -4.85
N LEU A 72 19.74 0.68 -4.93
CA LEU A 72 19.08 -0.48 -4.36
C LEU A 72 19.49 -1.77 -5.08
N THR A 73 19.58 -1.74 -6.41
CA THR A 73 19.99 -2.90 -7.20
C THR A 73 21.45 -3.27 -6.91
N GLU A 74 22.35 -2.31 -6.83
CA GLU A 74 23.76 -2.52 -6.44
C GLU A 74 23.89 -3.06 -5.01
N SER A 75 22.90 -2.77 -4.15
CA SER A 75 22.80 -3.30 -2.78
C SER A 75 22.12 -4.68 -2.69
N GLY A 76 21.75 -5.29 -3.83
CA GLY A 76 21.21 -6.64 -3.92
C GLY A 76 19.69 -6.74 -3.85
N PHE A 77 18.95 -5.62 -4.01
CA PHE A 77 17.48 -5.64 -4.08
C PHE A 77 16.99 -5.78 -5.52
N ASP A 78 15.98 -6.64 -5.71
CA ASP A 78 15.30 -6.82 -6.99
C ASP A 78 14.16 -5.82 -7.11
N ILE A 79 14.27 -4.89 -8.04
CA ILE A 79 13.31 -3.78 -8.22
C ILE A 79 12.49 -4.01 -9.48
N GLU A 80 11.16 -3.90 -9.34
CA GLU A 80 10.20 -3.93 -10.42
C GLU A 80 9.47 -2.60 -10.52
N GLU A 81 9.32 -2.07 -11.72
CA GLU A 81 8.61 -0.84 -11.96
C GLU A 81 7.09 -1.06 -11.87
N THR A 82 6.37 -0.04 -11.38
CA THR A 82 4.91 -0.06 -11.32
C THR A 82 4.30 0.86 -12.38
N THR A 83 2.96 0.89 -12.46
CA THR A 83 2.22 1.81 -13.33
C THR A 83 2.35 3.28 -12.91
N TYR A 84 2.78 3.57 -11.68
CA TYR A 84 3.07 4.91 -11.20
C TYR A 84 4.58 5.11 -11.11
N VAL A 85 5.11 6.10 -11.82
CA VAL A 85 6.56 6.27 -12.06
C VAL A 85 7.40 6.34 -10.78
N ASN A 86 6.89 6.95 -9.72
CA ASN A 86 7.60 7.09 -8.43
C ASN A 86 7.28 5.98 -7.42
N ALA A 87 6.56 4.92 -7.83
CA ALA A 87 6.33 3.74 -7.02
C ALA A 87 7.11 2.55 -7.61
N LEU A 88 7.81 1.82 -6.75
CA LEU A 88 8.61 0.67 -7.11
C LEU A 88 8.22 -0.52 -6.25
N ASN A 89 8.12 -1.71 -6.85
CA ASN A 89 7.98 -2.95 -6.10
C ASN A 89 9.36 -3.52 -5.78
N VAL A 90 9.52 -4.01 -4.57
CA VAL A 90 10.74 -4.70 -4.13
C VAL A 90 10.41 -6.18 -3.96
N LEU A 91 10.98 -7.03 -4.81
CA LEU A 91 10.64 -8.45 -4.85
C LEU A 91 11.26 -9.23 -3.67
N ASN A 92 12.41 -8.78 -3.17
CA ASN A 92 13.15 -9.37 -2.05
C ASN A 92 13.37 -8.33 -0.92
N PRO A 93 12.31 -7.84 -0.23
CA PRO A 93 12.37 -6.65 0.62
C PRO A 93 13.06 -6.85 1.98
N ASN A 94 13.56 -8.06 2.28
CA ASN A 94 14.18 -8.33 3.58
C ASN A 94 15.40 -7.43 3.82
N GLY A 95 15.39 -6.66 4.90
CA GLY A 95 16.48 -5.74 5.27
C GLY A 95 16.46 -4.39 4.56
N ILE A 96 15.50 -4.09 3.67
CA ILE A 96 15.47 -2.82 2.94
C ILE A 96 15.28 -1.61 3.87
N ILE A 97 14.54 -1.77 4.96
CA ILE A 97 14.33 -0.72 5.97
C ILE A 97 15.56 -0.51 6.87
N ASP A 98 16.53 -1.41 6.84
CA ASP A 98 17.79 -1.30 7.59
C ASP A 98 18.90 -0.65 6.73
N THR A 99 18.56 -0.20 5.51
CA THR A 99 19.52 0.45 4.61
C THR A 99 19.69 1.93 4.92
N GLU A 100 20.87 2.46 4.60
CA GLU A 100 21.11 3.90 4.66
C GLU A 100 20.14 4.73 3.81
N PHE A 101 19.59 4.15 2.74
CA PHE A 101 18.62 4.82 1.87
C PHE A 101 17.29 5.06 2.57
N PHE A 102 16.86 4.11 3.42
CA PHE A 102 15.68 4.29 4.26
C PHE A 102 15.95 5.30 5.37
N GLU A 103 17.08 5.21 6.05
CA GLU A 103 17.48 6.15 7.12
C GLU A 103 17.58 7.60 6.61
N LYS A 104 18.10 7.79 5.39
CA LYS A 104 18.15 9.10 4.73
C LYS A 104 16.79 9.58 4.20
N GLY A 105 15.77 8.71 4.24
CA GLY A 105 14.43 9.01 3.74
C GLY A 105 14.34 9.15 2.21
N HIS A 106 15.16 8.39 1.47
CA HIS A 106 15.15 8.37 0.01
C HIS A 106 13.89 7.71 -0.54
N PHE A 107 13.22 6.88 0.24
CA PHE A 107 11.94 6.28 -0.08
C PHE A 107 11.07 6.11 1.18
N TYR A 108 9.79 5.91 0.95
CA TYR A 108 8.79 5.61 1.97
C TYR A 108 8.08 4.29 1.61
N VAL A 109 7.87 3.40 2.59
CA VAL A 109 7.11 2.16 2.37
C VAL A 109 5.63 2.52 2.32
N GLN A 110 5.02 2.37 1.16
CA GLN A 110 3.62 2.74 0.95
C GLN A 110 3.02 1.92 -0.19
N ASP A 111 1.82 1.39 0.02
CA ASP A 111 1.11 0.64 -0.99
C ASP A 111 0.66 1.56 -2.15
N LEU A 112 0.61 0.99 -3.37
CA LEU A 112 0.30 1.72 -4.59
C LEU A 112 -1.06 2.44 -4.53
N GLY A 113 -2.09 1.81 -3.95
CA GLY A 113 -3.41 2.43 -3.80
C GLY A 113 -3.34 3.69 -2.92
N SER A 114 -2.54 3.67 -1.85
CA SER A 114 -2.33 4.84 -0.99
C SER A 114 -1.52 5.94 -1.68
N ILE A 115 -0.56 5.59 -2.54
CA ILE A 115 0.19 6.55 -3.38
C ILE A 115 -0.75 7.26 -4.34
N LEU A 116 -1.63 6.51 -5.00
CA LEU A 116 -2.58 7.05 -5.98
C LEU A 116 -3.54 8.09 -5.39
N VAL A 117 -3.93 7.99 -4.11
CA VAL A 117 -4.80 8.98 -3.47
C VAL A 117 -4.21 10.38 -3.55
N SER A 118 -2.95 10.56 -3.14
CA SER A 118 -2.28 11.87 -3.21
C SER A 118 -2.05 12.31 -4.66
N THR A 119 -1.73 11.34 -5.55
CA THR A 119 -1.54 11.60 -6.98
C THR A 119 -2.82 12.12 -7.64
N PHE A 120 -3.98 11.54 -7.32
CA PHE A 120 -5.27 12.01 -7.87
C PHE A 120 -5.68 13.37 -7.31
N LEU A 121 -5.35 13.67 -6.05
CA LEU A 121 -5.56 15.00 -5.50
C LEU A 121 -4.72 16.05 -6.23
N ASN A 122 -3.48 15.72 -6.55
CA ASN A 122 -2.53 16.52 -7.33
C ASN A 122 -2.53 18.01 -6.93
N PRO A 123 -2.21 18.35 -5.67
CA PRO A 123 -2.27 19.72 -5.20
C PRO A 123 -1.25 20.60 -5.95
N SER A 124 -1.64 21.83 -6.26
CA SER A 124 -0.70 22.82 -6.81
C SER A 124 0.33 23.24 -5.76
N LYS A 125 1.49 23.72 -6.20
CA LYS A 125 2.44 24.40 -5.31
C LYS A 125 1.73 25.52 -4.54
N ASP A 126 2.17 25.78 -3.33
CA ASP A 126 1.63 26.79 -2.42
C ASP A 126 0.17 26.59 -1.98
N SER A 127 -0.41 25.42 -2.27
CA SER A 127 -1.75 25.07 -1.82
C SER A 127 -1.83 24.90 -0.31
N LYS A 128 -3.05 25.05 0.24
CA LYS A 128 -3.40 24.62 1.60
C LYS A 128 -4.17 23.32 1.52
N VAL A 129 -3.63 22.28 2.15
CA VAL A 129 -4.20 20.91 2.13
C VAL A 129 -4.51 20.46 3.54
N LEU A 130 -5.65 19.78 3.70
CA LEU A 130 -6.06 19.17 4.96
C LEU A 130 -6.06 17.63 4.81
N ASP A 131 -5.22 16.96 5.60
CA ASP A 131 -5.22 15.49 5.74
C ASP A 131 -5.86 15.11 7.08
N LEU A 132 -7.12 14.65 7.04
CA LEU A 132 -7.91 14.33 8.24
C LEU A 132 -7.60 12.96 8.85
N CYS A 133 -6.92 12.08 8.11
CA CYS A 133 -6.55 10.74 8.56
C CYS A 133 -5.08 10.48 8.26
N ALA A 134 -4.22 11.37 8.77
CA ALA A 134 -2.84 11.51 8.34
C ALA A 134 -1.91 10.38 8.75
N ALA A 135 -2.14 9.77 9.92
CA ALA A 135 -1.20 8.78 10.45
C ALA A 135 -1.12 7.50 9.59
N PRO A 136 0.09 6.98 9.39
CA PRO A 136 1.40 7.36 9.96
C PRO A 136 2.15 8.51 9.24
N GLY A 137 1.57 9.17 8.22
CA GLY A 137 2.18 10.29 7.52
C GLY A 137 2.47 10.06 6.05
N GLY A 138 2.24 8.85 5.51
CA GLY A 138 2.62 8.50 4.15
C GLY A 138 1.93 9.35 3.08
N LYS A 139 0.63 9.67 3.23
CA LYS A 139 -0.08 10.56 2.30
C LYS A 139 0.33 12.03 2.50
N THR A 140 0.46 12.45 3.75
CA THR A 140 0.92 13.80 4.12
C THR A 140 2.26 14.13 3.50
N THR A 141 3.27 13.24 3.65
CA THR A 141 4.60 13.45 3.06
C THR A 141 4.58 13.38 1.54
N HIS A 142 3.75 12.52 0.94
CA HIS A 142 3.58 12.48 -0.51
C HIS A 142 2.95 13.77 -1.06
N LEU A 143 1.97 14.34 -0.36
CA LEU A 143 1.42 15.66 -0.73
C LEU A 143 2.48 16.75 -0.69
N SER A 144 3.37 16.74 0.32
CA SER A 144 4.51 17.64 0.40
C SER A 144 5.46 17.49 -0.79
N GLU A 145 5.75 16.25 -1.20
CA GLU A 145 6.57 15.98 -2.39
C GLU A 145 5.92 16.55 -3.67
N LEU A 146 4.61 16.32 -3.85
CA LEU A 146 3.86 16.82 -5.01
C LEU A 146 3.80 18.34 -5.06
N MET A 147 3.80 19.00 -3.90
CA MET A 147 3.83 20.46 -3.74
C MET A 147 5.24 21.04 -3.79
N ASP A 148 6.28 20.22 -4.03
CA ASP A 148 7.67 20.65 -4.01
C ASP A 148 8.08 21.33 -2.68
N ASN A 149 7.55 20.78 -1.59
CA ASN A 149 7.74 21.25 -0.21
C ASN A 149 7.35 22.73 0.01
N THR A 150 6.33 23.21 -0.73
CA THR A 150 5.76 24.56 -0.59
C THR A 150 4.34 24.50 -0.03
N GLY A 151 3.76 25.67 0.32
CA GLY A 151 2.40 25.72 0.85
C GLY A 151 2.25 25.26 2.29
N GLU A 152 1.06 24.76 2.64
CA GLU A 152 0.72 24.35 4.00
C GLU A 152 -0.09 23.05 4.01
N ILE A 153 0.33 22.08 4.81
CA ILE A 153 -0.43 20.85 5.03
C ILE A 153 -0.81 20.74 6.50
N ILE A 154 -2.11 20.71 6.79
CA ILE A 154 -2.64 20.49 8.13
C ILE A 154 -2.94 18.99 8.27
N ALA A 155 -2.10 18.27 9.00
CA ALA A 155 -2.22 16.84 9.24
C ALA A 155 -2.92 16.56 10.57
N CYS A 156 -4.07 15.88 10.52
CA CYS A 156 -4.86 15.51 11.68
C CYS A 156 -5.00 13.99 11.79
N ASP A 157 -5.05 13.48 13.01
CA ASP A 157 -5.41 12.08 13.27
C ASP A 157 -6.20 11.96 14.58
N LYS A 158 -7.16 11.04 14.63
CA LYS A 158 -7.97 10.76 15.83
C LYS A 158 -7.11 10.25 16.99
N SER A 159 -6.06 9.51 16.69
CA SER A 159 -5.18 8.88 17.68
C SER A 159 -4.01 9.78 18.05
N LYS A 160 -4.04 10.33 19.26
CA LYS A 160 -2.93 11.13 19.80
C LYS A 160 -1.59 10.39 19.75
N GLY A 161 -1.56 9.08 20.01
CA GLY A 161 -0.33 8.27 19.96
C GLY A 161 0.28 8.16 18.57
N LYS A 162 -0.54 8.24 17.52
CA LYS A 162 -0.08 8.17 16.12
C LYS A 162 0.45 9.51 15.58
N ILE A 163 0.17 10.63 16.25
CA ILE A 163 0.69 11.94 15.83
C ILE A 163 2.22 11.97 15.89
N LYS A 164 2.82 11.19 16.82
CA LYS A 164 4.27 11.04 16.88
C LYS A 164 4.84 10.47 15.58
N LEU A 165 4.18 9.45 15.01
CA LEU A 165 4.59 8.82 13.75
C LEU A 165 4.54 9.81 12.57
N ILE A 166 3.52 10.69 12.53
CA ILE A 166 3.44 11.74 11.50
C ILE A 166 4.65 12.66 11.59
N LYS A 167 5.04 13.07 12.83
CA LYS A 167 6.19 13.96 13.05
C LYS A 167 7.53 13.31 12.73
N GLU A 168 7.63 11.99 12.91
CA GLU A 168 8.85 11.22 12.59
C GLU A 168 9.02 11.03 11.09
N ASN A 169 7.91 11.02 10.34
CA ASN A 169 7.90 10.80 8.90
C ASN A 169 7.86 12.09 8.07
N ALA A 170 7.56 13.24 8.69
CA ALA A 170 7.52 14.54 8.05
C ALA A 170 8.84 15.30 8.22
#